data_d9b542a40c8fdacabd3dd66f1cf33381
#
_entry.id   d9b542a40c8fdacabd3dd66f1cf33381
#
_cell.length_a   1.000
_cell.length_b   1.000
_cell.length_c   1.000
_cell.angle_alpha   90.00
_cell.angle_beta   90.00
_cell.angle_gamma   90.00
#
_symmetry.space_group_name_H-M   'P 1'
#
loop_
_entity.id
_entity.type
_entity.pdbx_description
1 polymer ?
#
loop_
_entity_poly.entity_id
_entity_poly.type
_entity_poly.pdbx_seq_one_letter_code
_entity_poly.pdbx_strand_id
1 'polypeptide(L)'
;MTVLVVDNGSPFVKDIALCLDKIGQDYVLKKYYEDFKVSNFEKVILSGRQKYKKEINSVNSKIIKTCFANETPILGICYGAEIIALTFGGSIFKTGQVQGLNRIKITLPSILLKETYCNVYESHSYAISHLPENFVCIASSASAKHEIFCHGSNRIFGTQFHPEKSGHCGTELIRNFVSL
;
A
#
# COMPACT_ATOMS: atom_id res chain seq x y z
N MET A 1 -13.18 -15.42 1.29
CA MET A 1 -12.66 -14.14 1.83
C MET A 1 -12.45 -13.17 0.68
N THR A 2 -13.14 -12.01 0.66
CA THR A 2 -13.12 -11.09 -0.49
C THR A 2 -12.34 -9.82 -0.16
N VAL A 3 -11.36 -9.49 -1.01
CA VAL A 3 -10.55 -8.27 -0.89
C VAL A 3 -11.16 -7.15 -1.73
N LEU A 4 -11.30 -5.95 -1.16
CA LEU A 4 -11.62 -4.75 -1.92
C LEU A 4 -10.34 -4.12 -2.47
N VAL A 5 -10.24 -3.98 -3.78
CA VAL A 5 -9.20 -3.18 -4.43
C VAL A 5 -9.79 -1.85 -4.84
N VAL A 6 -9.32 -0.77 -4.24
CA VAL A 6 -9.74 0.60 -4.58
C VAL A 6 -8.82 1.15 -5.66
N ASP A 7 -9.37 1.34 -6.86
CA ASP A 7 -8.66 1.94 -7.98
C ASP A 7 -8.63 3.47 -7.85
N ASN A 8 -7.47 4.00 -7.53
CA ASN A 8 -7.18 5.42 -7.46
C ASN A 8 -6.68 6.01 -8.80
N GLY A 9 -6.79 5.26 -9.88
CA GLY A 9 -6.27 5.63 -11.20
C GLY A 9 -4.80 5.26 -11.38
N SER A 10 -4.35 4.18 -10.79
CA SER A 10 -3.02 3.61 -11.00
C SER A 10 -2.93 2.97 -12.39
N PRO A 11 -1.83 3.19 -13.14
CA PRO A 11 -1.60 2.44 -14.37
C PRO A 11 -1.38 0.94 -14.10
N PHE A 12 -1.07 0.57 -12.85
CA PHE A 12 -0.75 -0.80 -12.43
C PHE A 12 -1.90 -1.52 -11.70
N VAL A 13 -3.11 -0.95 -11.68
CA VAL A 13 -4.24 -1.58 -10.98
C VAL A 13 -4.58 -2.97 -11.53
N LYS A 14 -4.38 -3.19 -12.83
CA LYS A 14 -4.55 -4.51 -13.46
C LYS A 14 -3.51 -5.53 -12.99
N ASP A 15 -2.29 -5.07 -12.69
CA ASP A 15 -1.24 -5.93 -12.14
C ASP A 15 -1.58 -6.38 -10.71
N ILE A 16 -2.26 -5.53 -9.90
CA ILE A 16 -2.79 -5.93 -8.59
C ILE A 16 -3.80 -7.07 -8.76
N ALA A 17 -4.76 -6.91 -9.69
CA ALA A 17 -5.76 -7.92 -10.00
C ALA A 17 -5.10 -9.25 -10.44
N LEU A 18 -4.14 -9.19 -11.36
CA LEU A 18 -3.38 -10.36 -11.83
C LEU A 18 -2.60 -11.05 -10.70
N CYS A 19 -2.04 -10.28 -9.75
CA CYS A 19 -1.40 -10.87 -8.57
C CYS A 19 -2.40 -11.63 -7.69
N LEU A 20 -3.59 -11.07 -7.46
CA LEU A 20 -4.65 -11.71 -6.68
C LEU A 20 -5.17 -12.97 -7.37
N ASP A 21 -5.41 -12.91 -8.68
CA ASP A 21 -5.78 -14.09 -9.50
C ASP A 21 -4.73 -15.21 -9.37
N LYS A 22 -3.45 -14.86 -9.51
CA LYS A 22 -2.32 -15.80 -9.43
C LYS A 22 -2.21 -16.52 -8.09
N ILE A 23 -2.60 -15.87 -7.00
CA ILE A 23 -2.59 -16.46 -5.66
C ILE A 23 -3.93 -17.08 -5.27
N GLY A 24 -4.93 -17.04 -6.16
CA GLY A 24 -6.26 -17.62 -5.93
C GLY A 24 -7.13 -16.84 -4.94
N GLN A 25 -6.92 -15.52 -4.84
CA GLN A 25 -7.65 -14.68 -3.90
C GLN A 25 -8.81 -13.97 -4.58
N ASP A 26 -10.03 -14.18 -4.06
CA ASP A 26 -11.22 -13.44 -4.50
C ASP A 26 -11.11 -11.96 -4.19
N TYR A 27 -11.47 -11.12 -5.14
CA TYR A 27 -11.46 -9.66 -4.97
C TYR A 27 -12.59 -8.98 -5.72
N VAL A 28 -12.87 -7.74 -5.33
CA VAL A 28 -13.74 -6.80 -6.05
C VAL A 28 -12.94 -5.55 -6.34
N LEU A 29 -12.86 -5.18 -7.62
CA LEU A 29 -12.22 -3.95 -8.06
C LEU A 29 -13.27 -2.83 -8.16
N LYS A 30 -13.07 -1.74 -7.44
CA LYS A 30 -13.93 -0.55 -7.43
C LYS A 30 -13.10 0.71 -7.64
N LYS A 31 -13.58 1.62 -8.46
CA LYS A 31 -12.99 2.96 -8.52
C LYS A 31 -13.33 3.74 -7.25
N TYR A 32 -12.41 4.61 -6.83
CA TYR A 32 -12.56 5.37 -5.58
C TYR A 32 -13.86 6.16 -5.45
N TYR A 33 -14.54 6.48 -6.58
CA TYR A 33 -15.80 7.24 -6.63
C TYR A 33 -17.05 6.36 -6.81
N GLU A 34 -16.92 5.05 -6.90
CA GLU A 34 -18.05 4.12 -6.92
C GLU A 34 -18.57 3.84 -5.51
N ASP A 35 -19.83 3.49 -5.41
CA ASP A 35 -20.43 3.11 -4.14
C ASP A 35 -19.97 1.73 -3.67
N PHE A 36 -19.51 1.67 -2.44
CA PHE A 36 -19.25 0.43 -1.69
C PHE A 36 -19.23 0.70 -0.19
N LYS A 37 -19.46 -0.36 0.56
CA LYS A 37 -19.30 -0.33 2.02
C LYS A 37 -18.08 -1.18 2.40
N VAL A 38 -17.12 -0.59 3.11
CA VAL A 38 -15.90 -1.27 3.58
C VAL A 38 -16.25 -2.53 4.39
N SER A 39 -17.32 -2.49 5.19
CA SER A 39 -17.79 -3.61 6.00
C SER A 39 -18.20 -4.86 5.23
N ASN A 40 -18.36 -4.77 3.90
CA ASN A 40 -18.66 -5.93 3.06
C ASN A 40 -17.40 -6.71 2.65
N PHE A 41 -16.22 -6.23 3.04
CA PHE A 41 -14.93 -6.79 2.64
C PHE A 41 -14.08 -7.07 3.88
N GLU A 42 -13.28 -8.12 3.79
CA GLU A 42 -12.43 -8.54 4.90
C GLU A 42 -11.08 -7.82 4.91
N LYS A 43 -10.66 -7.33 3.74
CA LYS A 43 -9.42 -6.58 3.56
C LYS A 43 -9.55 -5.55 2.47
N VAL A 44 -8.71 -4.52 2.51
CA VAL A 44 -8.70 -3.42 1.54
C VAL A 44 -7.29 -3.22 0.99
N ILE A 45 -7.17 -3.05 -0.32
CA ILE A 45 -5.95 -2.58 -0.99
C ILE A 45 -6.24 -1.24 -1.65
N LEU A 46 -5.49 -0.21 -1.29
CA LEU A 46 -5.52 1.09 -1.97
C LEU A 46 -4.41 1.14 -3.01
N SER A 47 -4.77 1.28 -4.27
CA SER A 47 -3.78 1.37 -5.35
C SER A 47 -3.01 2.69 -5.34
N GLY A 48 -1.92 2.75 -6.10
CA GLY A 48 -1.29 4.00 -6.50
C GLY A 48 -2.23 4.90 -7.31
N ARG A 49 -1.71 6.06 -7.74
CA ARG A 49 -2.41 6.96 -8.67
C ARG A 49 -1.44 7.59 -9.67
N GLN A 50 -1.96 7.97 -10.83
CA GLN A 50 -1.18 8.71 -11.82
C GLN A 50 -1.50 10.21 -11.82
N LYS A 51 -2.78 10.58 -11.61
CA LYS A 51 -3.24 11.98 -11.67
C LYS A 51 -3.76 12.44 -10.32
N TYR A 52 -3.39 13.65 -9.93
CA TYR A 52 -3.95 14.29 -8.74
C TYR A 52 -5.40 14.72 -8.99
N LYS A 53 -6.27 14.39 -8.04
CA LYS A 53 -7.62 14.93 -7.90
C LYS A 53 -7.89 15.18 -6.42
N LYS A 54 -8.41 16.36 -6.08
CA LYS A 54 -8.60 16.77 -4.68
C LYS A 54 -9.52 15.82 -3.91
N GLU A 55 -10.56 15.34 -4.55
CA GLU A 55 -11.59 14.46 -3.96
C GLU A 55 -11.02 13.10 -3.56
N ILE A 56 -10.00 12.61 -4.27
CA ILE A 56 -9.42 11.29 -4.05
C ILE A 56 -8.81 11.17 -2.65
N ASN A 57 -8.20 12.26 -2.14
CA ASN A 57 -7.60 12.26 -0.81
C ASN A 57 -8.67 12.13 0.29
N SER A 58 -9.78 12.86 0.18
CA SER A 58 -10.86 12.82 1.19
C SER A 58 -11.56 11.46 1.21
N VAL A 59 -11.81 10.87 0.04
CA VAL A 59 -12.41 9.52 -0.07
C VAL A 59 -11.50 8.47 0.55
N ASN A 60 -10.21 8.44 0.16
CA ASN A 60 -9.27 7.47 0.71
C ASN A 60 -9.07 7.65 2.22
N SER A 61 -8.96 8.89 2.74
CA SER A 61 -8.89 9.13 4.18
C SER A 61 -10.10 8.61 4.94
N LYS A 62 -11.31 8.72 4.36
CA LYS A 62 -12.52 8.14 4.96
C LYS A 62 -12.46 6.60 4.98
N ILE A 63 -12.03 5.97 3.88
CA ILE A 63 -11.84 4.51 3.81
C ILE A 63 -10.85 4.06 4.88
N ILE A 64 -9.68 4.71 4.98
CA ILE A 64 -8.62 4.39 5.93
C ILE A 64 -9.14 4.48 7.38
N LYS A 65 -9.83 5.58 7.73
CA LYS A 65 -10.42 5.74 9.06
C LYS A 65 -11.48 4.69 9.37
N THR A 66 -12.29 4.30 8.38
CA THR A 66 -13.26 3.21 8.53
C THR A 66 -12.57 1.87 8.74
N CYS A 67 -11.51 1.56 7.97
CA CYS A 67 -10.73 0.34 8.17
C CYS A 67 -10.10 0.30 9.57
N PHE A 68 -9.55 1.44 10.03
CA PHE A 68 -8.97 1.53 11.36
C PHE A 68 -10.00 1.28 12.47
N ALA A 69 -11.17 1.93 12.38
CA ALA A 69 -12.24 1.78 13.37
C ALA A 69 -12.84 0.37 13.42
N ASN A 70 -12.87 -0.33 12.28
CA ASN A 70 -13.42 -1.68 12.15
C ASN A 70 -12.34 -2.78 12.27
N GLU A 71 -11.09 -2.41 12.52
CA GLU A 71 -9.94 -3.33 12.51
C GLU A 71 -9.77 -4.12 11.20
N THR A 72 -10.31 -3.59 10.09
CA THR A 72 -10.18 -4.19 8.76
C THR A 72 -8.75 -4.00 8.25
N PRO A 73 -8.00 -5.06 7.91
CA PRO A 73 -6.65 -4.92 7.38
C PRO A 73 -6.64 -4.12 6.08
N ILE A 74 -5.69 -3.18 5.98
CA ILE A 74 -5.53 -2.32 4.81
C ILE A 74 -4.07 -2.23 4.37
N LEU A 75 -3.84 -2.36 3.06
CA LEU A 75 -2.55 -2.16 2.41
C LEU A 75 -2.64 -0.97 1.45
N GLY A 76 -1.83 0.06 1.69
CA GLY A 76 -1.64 1.15 0.75
C GLY A 76 -0.41 0.93 -0.14
N ILE A 77 -0.57 1.11 -1.45
CA ILE A 77 0.51 0.97 -2.44
C ILE A 77 0.85 2.35 -3.01
N CYS A 78 2.09 2.78 -2.92
CA CYS A 78 2.62 4.05 -3.43
C CYS A 78 1.77 5.23 -2.91
N TYR A 79 0.94 5.87 -3.73
CA TYR A 79 -0.01 6.89 -3.26
C TYR A 79 -0.92 6.36 -2.13
N GLY A 80 -1.35 5.10 -2.17
CA GLY A 80 -2.11 4.48 -1.09
C GLY A 80 -1.36 4.51 0.25
N ALA A 81 -0.05 4.30 0.24
CA ALA A 81 0.81 4.42 1.42
C ALA A 81 0.96 5.89 1.87
N GLU A 82 1.18 6.80 0.92
CA GLU A 82 1.28 8.24 1.20
C GLU A 82 0.02 8.77 1.89
N ILE A 83 -1.18 8.42 1.39
CA ILE A 83 -2.44 8.89 1.97
C ILE A 83 -2.73 8.23 3.33
N ILE A 84 -2.26 6.99 3.59
CA ILE A 84 -2.29 6.40 4.93
C ILE A 84 -1.45 7.26 5.89
N ALA A 85 -0.19 7.53 5.56
CA ALA A 85 0.67 8.36 6.41
C ALA A 85 0.04 9.74 6.67
N LEU A 86 -0.43 10.43 5.63
CA LEU A 86 -1.08 11.75 5.76
C LEU A 86 -2.36 11.70 6.61
N THR A 87 -3.15 10.63 6.52
CA THR A 87 -4.42 10.48 7.27
C THR A 87 -4.19 10.44 8.78
N PHE A 88 -3.05 9.91 9.21
CA PHE A 88 -2.66 9.79 10.62
C PHE A 88 -1.69 10.87 11.09
N GLY A 89 -1.44 11.91 10.28
CA GLY A 89 -0.62 13.07 10.68
C GLY A 89 0.85 12.98 10.28
N GLY A 90 1.23 12.02 9.45
CA GLY A 90 2.55 11.97 8.81
C GLY A 90 2.71 13.03 7.72
N SER A 91 3.86 13.04 7.07
CA SER A 91 4.18 14.00 6.02
C SER A 91 4.87 13.35 4.83
N ILE A 92 4.70 13.95 3.66
CA ILE A 92 5.35 13.56 2.42
C ILE A 92 6.16 14.74 1.87
N PHE A 93 7.16 14.46 1.06
CA PHE A 93 7.93 15.47 0.33
C PHE A 93 8.08 15.06 -1.12
N LYS A 94 8.30 16.06 -1.98
CA LYS A 94 8.57 15.82 -3.39
C LYS A 94 10.01 15.36 -3.55
N THR A 95 10.19 14.20 -4.17
CA THR A 95 11.49 13.68 -4.60
C THR A 95 11.73 14.07 -6.07
N GLY A 96 12.86 13.68 -6.63
CA GLY A 96 12.93 13.51 -8.09
C GLY A 96 12.05 12.34 -8.53
N GLN A 97 11.88 12.18 -9.85
CA GLN A 97 11.21 10.97 -10.34
C GLN A 97 12.08 9.75 -10.07
N VAL A 98 11.53 8.80 -9.32
CA VAL A 98 12.12 7.48 -9.07
C VAL A 98 11.34 6.46 -9.89
N GLN A 99 12.04 5.71 -10.75
CA GLN A 99 11.40 4.71 -11.60
C GLN A 99 12.37 3.56 -11.91
N GLY A 100 11.89 2.33 -11.76
CA GLY A 100 12.63 1.12 -12.10
C GLY A 100 12.85 0.19 -10.91
N LEU A 101 13.73 -0.79 -11.09
CA LEU A 101 14.08 -1.75 -10.05
C LEU A 101 15.04 -1.11 -9.04
N ASN A 102 14.74 -1.30 -7.79
CA ASN A 102 15.56 -0.86 -6.66
C ASN A 102 15.65 -1.97 -5.61
N ARG A 103 16.70 -1.94 -4.80
CA ARG A 103 16.91 -2.88 -3.71
C ARG A 103 16.57 -2.24 -2.39
N ILE A 104 15.60 -2.80 -1.70
CA ILE A 104 15.22 -2.39 -0.34
C ILE A 104 15.87 -3.29 0.70
N LYS A 105 16.12 -2.74 1.89
CA LYS A 105 16.58 -3.47 3.07
C LYS A 105 15.46 -3.55 4.10
N ILE A 106 15.09 -4.76 4.48
CA ILE A 106 14.16 -5.02 5.58
C ILE A 106 14.95 -4.95 6.89
N THR A 107 14.58 -4.02 7.76
CA THR A 107 15.32 -3.70 8.99
C THR A 107 14.63 -4.21 10.25
N LEU A 108 13.34 -4.53 10.15
CA LEU A 108 12.57 -5.11 11.25
C LEU A 108 11.80 -6.36 10.77
N PRO A 109 11.63 -7.36 11.65
CA PRO A 109 10.77 -8.50 11.35
C PRO A 109 9.38 -8.05 10.92
N SER A 110 8.85 -8.67 9.88
CA SER A 110 7.54 -8.35 9.33
C SER A 110 6.76 -9.62 9.01
N ILE A 111 5.46 -9.57 9.23
CA ILE A 111 4.55 -10.62 8.78
C ILE A 111 4.37 -10.61 7.26
N LEU A 112 4.73 -9.52 6.58
CA LEU A 112 4.60 -9.38 5.13
C LEU A 112 5.77 -9.96 4.36
N LEU A 113 7.00 -9.86 4.90
CA LEU A 113 8.23 -10.35 4.25
C LEU A 113 9.20 -10.88 5.29
N LYS A 114 9.87 -12.00 4.95
CA LYS A 114 10.87 -12.67 5.80
C LYS A 114 12.31 -12.40 5.35
N GLU A 115 12.49 -11.96 4.11
CA GLU A 115 13.79 -11.69 3.50
C GLU A 115 14.45 -10.46 4.13
N THR A 116 15.79 -10.43 4.15
CA THR A 116 16.54 -9.25 4.57
C THR A 116 16.62 -8.17 3.48
N TYR A 117 16.57 -8.59 2.22
CA TYR A 117 16.61 -7.71 1.05
C TYR A 117 15.62 -8.16 0.01
N CYS A 118 15.01 -7.20 -0.69
CA CYS A 118 14.14 -7.45 -1.82
C CYS A 118 14.47 -6.50 -2.98
N ASN A 119 14.33 -7.01 -4.21
CA ASN A 119 14.30 -6.16 -5.39
C ASN A 119 12.84 -5.80 -5.68
N VAL A 120 12.54 -4.51 -5.74
CA VAL A 120 11.20 -3.97 -5.89
C VAL A 120 11.13 -2.99 -7.05
N TYR A 121 9.96 -2.78 -7.60
CA TYR A 121 9.74 -1.80 -8.66
C TYR A 121 9.14 -0.52 -8.08
N GLU A 122 9.83 0.59 -8.30
CA GLU A 122 9.40 1.92 -7.89
C GLU A 122 8.90 2.74 -9.06
N SER A 123 7.89 3.57 -8.82
CA SER A 123 7.39 4.56 -9.76
C SER A 123 6.69 5.67 -9.01
N HIS A 124 7.45 6.64 -8.48
CA HIS A 124 6.91 7.72 -7.66
C HIS A 124 7.73 9.01 -7.81
N SER A 125 7.12 10.14 -7.41
CA SER A 125 7.76 11.46 -7.33
C SER A 125 7.58 12.12 -5.96
N TYR A 126 6.97 11.39 -5.03
CA TYR A 126 6.82 11.75 -3.62
C TYR A 126 7.26 10.58 -2.75
N ALA A 127 7.73 10.88 -1.56
CA ALA A 127 8.04 9.88 -0.56
C ALA A 127 7.60 10.37 0.82
N ILE A 128 7.38 9.43 1.73
CA ILE A 128 7.04 9.74 3.11
C ILE A 128 8.29 10.25 3.82
N SER A 129 8.22 11.47 4.35
CA SER A 129 9.30 12.10 5.12
C SER A 129 9.22 11.77 6.60
N HIS A 130 8.01 11.67 7.15
CA HIS A 130 7.77 11.38 8.55
C HIS A 130 6.57 10.43 8.70
N LEU A 131 6.78 9.32 9.41
CA LEU A 131 5.71 8.41 9.79
C LEU A 131 4.93 8.98 10.97
N PRO A 132 3.62 8.76 11.02
CA PRO A 132 2.81 9.14 12.16
C PRO A 132 3.23 8.40 13.44
N GLU A 133 2.80 8.90 14.58
CA GLU A 133 2.92 8.20 15.86
C GLU A 133 2.26 6.80 15.78
N ASN A 134 2.84 5.80 16.45
CA ASN A 134 2.42 4.39 16.42
C ASN A 134 2.64 3.65 15.07
N PHE A 135 3.31 4.28 14.11
CA PHE A 135 3.76 3.60 12.90
C PHE A 135 5.26 3.30 12.97
N VAL A 136 5.64 2.12 12.50
CA VAL A 136 7.04 1.69 12.47
C VAL A 136 7.48 1.44 11.03
N CYS A 137 8.71 1.87 10.72
CA CYS A 137 9.37 1.58 9.46
C CYS A 137 9.92 0.17 9.48
N ILE A 138 9.53 -0.64 8.50
CA ILE A 138 9.97 -2.03 8.35
C ILE A 138 11.13 -2.13 7.34
N ALA A 139 11.07 -1.35 6.26
CA ALA A 139 12.08 -1.39 5.21
C ALA A 139 12.40 0.01 4.70
N SER A 140 13.64 0.17 4.22
CA SER A 140 14.15 1.41 3.65
C SER A 140 15.05 1.16 2.45
N SER A 141 15.25 2.21 1.63
CA SER A 141 16.19 2.23 0.52
C SER A 141 16.91 3.59 0.42
N ALA A 142 17.72 3.74 -0.59
CA ALA A 142 18.34 5.02 -0.91
C ALA A 142 17.32 6.04 -1.49
N SER A 143 16.24 5.57 -2.12
CA SER A 143 15.19 6.41 -2.73
C SER A 143 14.09 6.80 -1.74
N ALA A 144 13.80 5.94 -0.75
CA ALA A 144 12.78 6.21 0.24
C ALA A 144 13.15 5.66 1.63
N LYS A 145 13.07 6.53 2.63
CA LYS A 145 13.34 6.15 4.02
C LYS A 145 12.31 5.15 4.56
N HIS A 146 11.10 5.17 4.04
CA HIS A 146 9.97 4.37 4.49
C HIS A 146 9.38 3.57 3.33
N GLU A 147 10.08 2.51 2.92
CA GLU A 147 9.65 1.62 1.84
C GLU A 147 8.51 0.71 2.23
N ILE A 148 8.57 0.16 3.44
CA ILE A 148 7.48 -0.58 4.06
C ILE A 148 7.31 -0.03 5.47
N PHE A 149 6.07 0.18 5.86
CA PHE A 149 5.72 0.54 7.22
C PHE A 149 4.42 -0.14 7.66
N CYS A 150 4.22 -0.25 8.96
CA CYS A 150 2.95 -0.70 9.52
C CYS A 150 2.58 0.08 10.78
N HIS A 151 1.28 0.10 11.10
CA HIS A 151 0.78 0.53 12.41
C HIS A 151 1.05 -0.57 13.45
N GLY A 152 1.27 -0.16 14.71
CA GLY A 152 1.58 -1.08 15.81
C GLY A 152 0.54 -2.19 16.06
N SER A 153 -0.70 -2.02 15.59
CA SER A 153 -1.73 -3.08 15.59
C SER A 153 -1.53 -4.15 14.51
N ASN A 154 -0.57 -3.99 13.60
CA ASN A 154 -0.33 -4.87 12.45
C ASN A 154 -1.54 -5.06 11.51
N ARG A 155 -2.40 -4.04 11.40
CA ARG A 155 -3.58 -4.10 10.51
C ARG A 155 -3.53 -3.06 9.39
N ILE A 156 -2.65 -2.06 9.49
CA ILE A 156 -2.46 -1.02 8.48
C ILE A 156 -1.03 -1.08 7.98
N PHE A 157 -0.88 -1.24 6.68
CA PHE A 157 0.40 -1.38 6.01
C PHE A 157 0.52 -0.40 4.86
N GLY A 158 1.72 0.03 4.57
CA GLY A 158 2.03 0.81 3.38
C GLY A 158 3.33 0.36 2.72
N THR A 159 3.35 0.40 1.39
CA THR A 159 4.55 0.21 0.56
C THR A 159 4.74 1.42 -0.35
N GLN A 160 5.94 2.02 -0.37
CA GLN A 160 6.24 3.11 -1.30
C GLN A 160 6.39 2.58 -2.73
N PHE A 161 6.96 1.41 -2.89
CA PHE A 161 7.09 0.70 -4.16
C PHE A 161 5.80 0.00 -4.59
N HIS A 162 5.81 -0.60 -5.78
CA HIS A 162 4.71 -1.35 -6.37
C HIS A 162 4.93 -2.86 -6.21
N PRO A 163 4.35 -3.52 -5.18
CA PRO A 163 4.51 -4.97 -4.99
C PRO A 163 3.96 -5.76 -6.18
N GLU A 164 2.89 -5.29 -6.82
CA GLU A 164 2.31 -5.90 -8.02
C GLU A 164 3.26 -5.93 -9.22
N LYS A 165 4.34 -5.15 -9.19
CA LYS A 165 5.41 -5.11 -10.22
C LYS A 165 6.74 -5.69 -9.72
N SER A 166 6.81 -6.18 -8.49
CA SER A 166 8.05 -6.55 -7.80
C SER A 166 8.35 -8.07 -7.80
N GLY A 167 7.82 -8.79 -8.79
CA GLY A 167 8.11 -10.21 -8.99
C GLY A 167 7.73 -11.09 -7.79
N HIS A 168 8.63 -12.00 -7.42
CA HIS A 168 8.38 -12.95 -6.33
C HIS A 168 8.17 -12.24 -4.98
N CYS A 169 9.06 -11.32 -4.64
CA CYS A 169 8.98 -10.57 -3.38
C CYS A 169 7.64 -9.83 -3.23
N GLY A 170 7.21 -9.13 -4.27
CA GLY A 170 5.93 -8.43 -4.25
C GLY A 170 4.72 -9.37 -4.18
N THR A 171 4.77 -10.49 -4.90
CA THR A 171 3.71 -11.51 -4.84
C THR A 171 3.60 -12.12 -3.44
N GLU A 172 4.73 -12.42 -2.78
CA GLU A 172 4.75 -12.93 -1.40
C GLU A 172 4.20 -11.90 -0.41
N LEU A 173 4.56 -10.61 -0.58
CA LEU A 173 4.02 -9.53 0.25
C LEU A 173 2.49 -9.48 0.16
N ILE A 174 1.94 -9.49 -1.07
CA ILE A 174 0.48 -9.47 -1.28
C ILE A 174 -0.15 -10.74 -0.70
N ARG A 175 0.44 -11.92 -0.93
CA ARG A 175 -0.05 -13.20 -0.39
C ARG A 175 -0.11 -13.17 1.13
N ASN A 176 0.94 -12.73 1.79
CA ASN A 176 1.00 -12.65 3.25
C ASN A 176 -0.01 -11.64 3.81
N PHE A 177 -0.20 -10.51 3.12
CA PHE A 177 -1.24 -9.54 3.49
C PHE A 177 -2.66 -10.12 3.40
N VAL A 178 -2.99 -10.82 2.30
CA VAL A 178 -4.34 -11.39 2.15
C VAL A 178 -4.57 -12.62 3.03
N SER A 179 -3.52 -13.18 3.62
CA SER A 179 -3.60 -14.31 4.55
C SER A 179 -3.76 -13.87 6.02
N LEU A 180 -3.75 -12.57 6.34
CA LEU A 180 -4.04 -12.04 7.67
C LEU A 180 -5.53 -12.27 8.03
#